data_d891fd0745079f628f8b79b54339291f
#
_entry.id   d891fd0745079f628f8b79b54339291f
#
_cell.length_a   1.000
_cell.length_b   1.000
_cell.length_c   1.000
_cell.angle_alpha   90.00
_cell.angle_beta   90.00
_cell.angle_gamma   90.00
#
_symmetry.space_group_name_H-M   'P 1'
#
loop_
_entity.id
_entity.type
_entity.pdbx_description
1 polymer ?
#
loop_
_entity_poly.entity_id
_entity_poly.type
_entity_poly.pdbx_seq_one_letter_code
_entity_poly.pdbx_strand_id
1 'polypeptide(L)'
;MPEQMDSSSNKPKIRWPGAIAIYLLFTAVAVRTLGSPGVRERLPWYLGLGLAYIILYSVVLWLPGIHPGLLHVYFAVQSVIVLALLSLNPELDFLSMLFMLLCAQAALVFPSRTCWVWVCILIFLLGGSLMVTLGALRGLALGLTTMAGCIIIPAYFIANQEIGMAQVESQAMLSELERTHQQLQAYAGQVEELAAIEERNRLARELHDSISQTIFSIILNTRSAQILVQRDPARVRPQLEQLQSLAQDALAEMRSMIAQLRPS
;
A
#
# COMPACT_ATOMS: atom_id res chain seq x y z
N MET A 1 -20.50 14.62 -2.20
CA MET A 1 -20.99 13.60 -1.23
C MET A 1 -19.91 12.54 -1.17
N PRO A 2 -19.15 12.39 -0.10
CA PRO A 2 -18.22 11.28 0.06
C PRO A 2 -19.01 10.04 0.47
N GLU A 3 -18.92 9.00 -0.35
CA GLU A 3 -19.36 7.65 -0.02
C GLU A 3 -18.69 7.21 1.29
N GLN A 4 -19.50 6.92 2.27
CA GLN A 4 -19.09 6.24 3.49
C GLN A 4 -18.54 4.86 3.09
N MET A 5 -17.23 4.75 3.02
CA MET A 5 -16.55 3.46 2.95
C MET A 5 -16.91 2.67 4.20
N ASP A 6 -17.77 1.68 4.00
CA ASP A 6 -18.20 0.70 4.98
C ASP A 6 -16.97 -0.05 5.52
N SER A 7 -16.48 0.36 6.69
CA SER A 7 -15.31 -0.20 7.38
C SER A 7 -15.57 -1.61 7.95
N SER A 8 -16.72 -2.22 7.68
CA SER A 8 -17.14 -3.50 8.27
C SER A 8 -16.68 -4.74 7.51
N SER A 9 -16.06 -4.60 6.33
CA SER A 9 -15.80 -5.72 5.42
C SER A 9 -14.38 -6.32 5.47
N ASN A 10 -13.45 -5.80 6.27
CA ASN A 10 -12.05 -6.22 6.20
C ASN A 10 -11.60 -7.12 7.38
N LYS A 11 -12.43 -8.07 7.81
CA LYS A 11 -11.94 -9.14 8.71
C LYS A 11 -11.25 -10.20 7.86
N PRO A 12 -10.08 -10.69 8.27
CA PRO A 12 -9.35 -11.71 7.54
C PRO A 12 -10.20 -12.97 7.46
N LYS A 13 -10.77 -13.22 6.28
CA LYS A 13 -11.42 -14.50 6.00
C LYS A 13 -10.34 -15.57 6.07
N ILE A 14 -10.49 -16.52 6.98
CA ILE A 14 -9.58 -17.67 7.03
C ILE A 14 -9.59 -18.32 5.65
N ARG A 15 -8.44 -18.33 4.99
CA ARG A 15 -8.29 -19.02 3.72
C ARG A 15 -8.45 -20.52 3.96
N TRP A 16 -9.12 -21.24 3.04
CA TRP A 16 -9.35 -22.68 3.10
C TRP A 16 -8.18 -23.51 3.65
N PRO A 17 -6.90 -23.25 3.29
CA PRO A 17 -5.78 -24.01 3.85
C PRO A 17 -5.63 -23.86 5.37
N GLY A 18 -5.92 -22.70 5.93
CA GLY A 18 -5.84 -22.48 7.38
C GLY A 18 -6.93 -23.27 8.15
N ALA A 19 -8.15 -23.30 7.62
CA ALA A 19 -9.22 -24.10 8.21
C ALA A 19 -8.89 -25.60 8.16
N ILE A 20 -8.37 -26.10 7.04
CA ILE A 20 -7.95 -27.50 6.90
C ILE A 20 -6.88 -27.85 7.94
N ALA A 21 -5.85 -27.01 8.11
CA ALA A 21 -4.79 -27.22 9.09
C ALA A 21 -5.33 -27.32 10.53
N ILE A 22 -6.28 -26.48 10.91
CA ILE A 22 -6.94 -26.48 12.21
C ILE A 22 -7.68 -27.80 12.44
N TYR A 23 -8.54 -28.24 11.50
CA TYR A 23 -9.29 -29.48 11.66
C TYR A 23 -8.39 -30.72 11.61
N LEU A 24 -7.30 -30.67 10.86
CA LEU A 24 -6.31 -31.74 10.83
C LEU A 24 -5.60 -31.87 12.18
N LEU A 25 -5.29 -30.74 12.84
CA LEU A 25 -4.72 -30.76 14.20
C LEU A 25 -5.73 -31.34 15.23
N PHE A 26 -7.01 -30.97 15.14
CA PHE A 26 -8.04 -31.58 15.99
C PHE A 26 -8.13 -33.06 15.79
N THR A 27 -8.11 -33.53 14.55
CA THR A 27 -8.15 -34.94 14.21
C THR A 27 -6.93 -35.67 14.80
N ALA A 28 -5.74 -35.07 14.68
CA ALA A 28 -4.50 -35.65 15.26
C ALA A 28 -4.57 -35.73 16.77
N VAL A 29 -5.05 -34.70 17.46
CA VAL A 29 -5.24 -34.71 18.92
C VAL A 29 -6.25 -35.78 19.33
N ALA A 30 -7.39 -35.89 18.63
CA ALA A 30 -8.43 -36.88 18.89
C ALA A 30 -7.90 -38.30 18.72
N VAL A 31 -7.22 -38.61 17.61
CA VAL A 31 -6.64 -39.94 17.33
C VAL A 31 -5.60 -40.30 18.38
N ARG A 32 -4.73 -39.35 18.75
CA ARG A 32 -3.71 -39.57 19.81
C ARG A 32 -4.36 -39.79 21.18
N THR A 33 -5.44 -39.07 21.50
CA THR A 33 -6.19 -39.28 22.76
C THR A 33 -6.80 -40.65 22.80
N LEU A 34 -7.46 -41.11 21.74
CA LEU A 34 -8.10 -42.42 21.65
C LEU A 34 -7.07 -43.59 21.73
N GLY A 35 -5.85 -43.37 21.20
CA GLY A 35 -4.76 -44.36 21.25
C GLY A 35 -4.00 -44.42 22.57
N SER A 36 -4.26 -43.49 23.51
CA SER A 36 -3.50 -43.40 24.75
C SER A 36 -4.03 -44.39 25.81
N PRO A 37 -3.13 -45.10 26.53
CA PRO A 37 -3.52 -45.99 27.62
C PRO A 37 -4.17 -45.18 28.76
N GLY A 38 -5.18 -45.73 29.40
CA GLY A 38 -5.90 -45.10 30.54
C GLY A 38 -7.06 -44.15 30.15
N VAL A 39 -7.27 -43.87 28.85
CA VAL A 39 -8.40 -43.05 28.40
C VAL A 39 -9.73 -43.83 28.37
N ARG A 40 -9.68 -45.17 28.26
CA ARG A 40 -10.89 -46.03 28.07
C ARG A 40 -11.94 -45.86 29.16
N GLU A 41 -11.51 -45.72 30.43
CA GLU A 41 -12.43 -45.55 31.54
C GLU A 41 -13.13 -44.20 31.56
N ARG A 42 -12.48 -43.15 31.00
CA ARG A 42 -12.98 -41.78 30.96
C ARG A 42 -13.33 -41.33 29.54
N LEU A 43 -13.44 -42.27 28.59
CA LEU A 43 -13.71 -42.01 27.18
C LEU A 43 -14.92 -41.09 26.93
N PRO A 44 -16.08 -41.26 27.60
CA PRO A 44 -17.23 -40.40 27.36
C PRO A 44 -16.97 -38.94 27.71
N TRP A 45 -16.13 -38.66 28.73
CA TRP A 45 -15.74 -37.30 29.11
C TRP A 45 -14.81 -36.64 28.07
N TYR A 46 -13.82 -37.40 27.57
CA TYR A 46 -12.93 -36.90 26.51
C TYR A 46 -13.70 -36.61 25.22
N LEU A 47 -14.61 -37.49 24.82
CA LEU A 47 -15.43 -37.27 23.62
C LEU A 47 -16.40 -36.10 23.79
N GLY A 48 -17.07 -36.00 24.95
CA GLY A 48 -18.02 -34.93 25.22
C GLY A 48 -17.34 -33.53 25.25
N LEU A 49 -16.27 -33.39 26.04
CA LEU A 49 -15.54 -32.13 26.14
C LEU A 49 -14.80 -31.78 24.84
N GLY A 50 -14.20 -32.76 24.16
CA GLY A 50 -13.54 -32.55 22.87
C GLY A 50 -14.51 -32.11 21.77
N LEU A 51 -15.69 -32.73 21.71
CA LEU A 51 -16.75 -32.35 20.76
C LEU A 51 -17.29 -30.95 21.05
N ALA A 52 -17.52 -30.67 22.36
CA ALA A 52 -17.95 -29.31 22.76
C ALA A 52 -16.91 -28.24 22.37
N TYR A 53 -15.63 -28.54 22.57
CA TYR A 53 -14.54 -27.65 22.16
C TYR A 53 -14.55 -27.39 20.64
N ILE A 54 -14.63 -28.44 19.82
CA ILE A 54 -14.62 -28.33 18.35
C ILE A 54 -15.86 -27.57 17.85
N ILE A 55 -17.04 -27.85 18.39
CA ILE A 55 -18.27 -27.17 17.99
C ILE A 55 -18.17 -25.67 18.31
N LEU A 56 -17.82 -25.32 19.55
CA LEU A 56 -17.67 -23.93 19.97
C LEU A 56 -16.60 -23.19 19.15
N TYR A 57 -15.47 -23.85 18.89
CA TYR A 57 -14.41 -23.31 18.05
C TYR A 57 -14.90 -23.02 16.64
N SER A 58 -15.64 -23.97 16.03
CA SER A 58 -16.18 -23.84 14.69
C SER A 58 -17.25 -22.76 14.60
N VAL A 59 -18.10 -22.60 15.61
CA VAL A 59 -19.11 -21.54 15.64
C VAL A 59 -18.46 -20.16 15.53
N VAL A 60 -17.42 -19.87 16.31
CA VAL A 60 -16.72 -18.59 16.25
C VAL A 60 -15.93 -18.41 14.97
N LEU A 61 -15.44 -19.51 14.39
CA LEU A 61 -14.70 -19.48 13.13
C LEU A 61 -15.58 -19.12 11.93
N TRP A 62 -16.82 -19.64 11.88
CA TRP A 62 -17.71 -19.52 10.74
C TRP A 62 -18.80 -18.44 10.89
N LEU A 63 -19.14 -18.01 12.12
CA LEU A 63 -20.12 -16.98 12.36
C LEU A 63 -19.46 -15.58 12.43
N PRO A 64 -19.61 -14.72 11.42
CA PRO A 64 -19.15 -13.34 11.50
C PRO A 64 -20.09 -12.51 12.36
N GLY A 65 -19.54 -11.55 13.10
CA GLY A 65 -20.35 -10.52 13.79
C GLY A 65 -20.77 -10.82 15.24
N ILE A 66 -20.10 -11.76 15.91
CA ILE A 66 -20.35 -12.03 17.34
C ILE A 66 -19.97 -10.81 18.18
N HIS A 67 -20.85 -10.45 19.12
CA HIS A 67 -20.63 -9.32 20.02
C HIS A 67 -19.35 -9.49 20.85
N PRO A 68 -18.49 -8.46 21.00
CA PRO A 68 -17.20 -8.61 21.70
C PRO A 68 -17.31 -9.15 23.12
N GLY A 69 -18.38 -8.80 23.87
CA GLY A 69 -18.63 -9.35 25.19
C GLY A 69 -18.83 -10.88 25.21
N LEU A 70 -19.55 -11.43 24.21
CA LEU A 70 -19.75 -12.87 24.05
C LEU A 70 -18.44 -13.61 23.72
N LEU A 71 -17.53 -12.95 23.00
CA LEU A 71 -16.21 -13.53 22.71
C LEU A 71 -15.38 -13.74 23.97
N HIS A 72 -15.42 -12.81 24.94
CA HIS A 72 -14.71 -13.00 26.21
C HIS A 72 -15.27 -14.18 27.00
N VAL A 73 -16.59 -14.34 27.04
CA VAL A 73 -17.25 -15.50 27.68
C VAL A 73 -16.86 -16.79 26.96
N TYR A 74 -16.87 -16.77 25.63
CA TYR A 74 -16.43 -17.91 24.81
C TYR A 74 -14.99 -18.35 25.14
N PHE A 75 -14.02 -17.43 25.18
CA PHE A 75 -12.63 -17.73 25.50
C PHE A 75 -12.49 -18.28 26.93
N ALA A 76 -13.25 -17.76 27.89
CA ALA A 76 -13.28 -18.26 29.25
C ALA A 76 -13.81 -19.71 29.31
N VAL A 77 -14.94 -20.00 28.64
CA VAL A 77 -15.53 -21.35 28.59
C VAL A 77 -14.58 -22.34 27.91
N GLN A 78 -13.99 -21.95 26.76
CA GLN A 78 -13.00 -22.80 26.06
C GLN A 78 -11.77 -23.10 26.92
N SER A 79 -11.28 -22.12 27.67
CA SER A 79 -10.15 -22.34 28.62
C SER A 79 -10.50 -23.31 29.68
N VAL A 80 -11.70 -23.24 30.24
CA VAL A 80 -12.19 -24.20 31.26
C VAL A 80 -12.31 -25.61 30.66
N ILE A 81 -12.80 -25.75 29.43
CA ILE A 81 -12.88 -27.08 28.76
C ILE A 81 -11.50 -27.69 28.60
N VAL A 82 -10.50 -26.92 28.14
CA VAL A 82 -9.13 -27.42 27.98
C VAL A 82 -8.50 -27.80 29.33
N LEU A 83 -8.70 -26.98 30.38
CA LEU A 83 -8.24 -27.28 31.71
C LEU A 83 -8.90 -28.57 32.28
N ALA A 84 -10.19 -28.75 32.03
CA ALA A 84 -10.90 -29.98 32.42
C ALA A 84 -10.33 -31.21 31.69
N LEU A 85 -10.06 -31.11 30.40
CA LEU A 85 -9.42 -32.16 29.62
C LEU A 85 -8.03 -32.54 30.15
N LEU A 86 -7.21 -31.54 30.49
CA LEU A 86 -5.87 -31.73 31.08
C LEU A 86 -5.94 -32.38 32.50
N SER A 87 -6.94 -32.02 33.30
CA SER A 87 -7.10 -32.54 34.65
C SER A 87 -7.55 -34.00 34.69
N LEU A 88 -8.18 -34.51 33.62
CA LEU A 88 -8.61 -35.90 33.54
C LEU A 88 -7.43 -36.88 33.53
N ASN A 89 -6.38 -36.57 32.78
CA ASN A 89 -5.13 -37.33 32.78
C ASN A 89 -3.94 -36.40 32.47
N PRO A 90 -3.13 -36.06 33.46
CA PRO A 90 -1.99 -35.16 33.31
C PRO A 90 -0.88 -35.65 32.38
N GLU A 91 -0.83 -36.95 32.11
CA GLU A 91 0.17 -37.56 31.21
C GLU A 91 -0.12 -37.26 29.73
N LEU A 92 -1.32 -36.72 29.41
CA LEU A 92 -1.70 -36.29 28.06
C LEU A 92 -1.31 -34.84 27.81
N ASP A 93 -0.02 -34.54 27.95
CA ASP A 93 0.56 -33.20 27.79
C ASP A 93 0.25 -32.56 26.43
N PHE A 94 0.08 -33.37 25.38
CA PHE A 94 -0.26 -32.89 24.04
C PHE A 94 -1.64 -32.20 23.94
N LEU A 95 -2.56 -32.42 24.91
CA LEU A 95 -3.82 -31.68 24.99
C LEU A 95 -3.58 -30.16 25.22
N SER A 96 -2.42 -29.83 25.77
CA SER A 96 -1.98 -28.43 25.89
C SER A 96 -1.92 -27.68 24.55
N MET A 97 -1.74 -28.38 23.41
CA MET A 97 -1.76 -27.80 22.08
C MET A 97 -3.11 -27.10 21.72
N LEU A 98 -4.20 -27.49 22.43
CA LEU A 98 -5.49 -26.80 22.26
C LEU A 98 -5.43 -25.31 22.69
N PHE A 99 -4.54 -24.98 23.63
CA PHE A 99 -4.29 -23.57 23.98
C PHE A 99 -3.63 -22.79 22.84
N MET A 100 -2.75 -23.43 22.04
CA MET A 100 -2.16 -22.79 20.84
C MET A 100 -3.25 -22.42 19.83
N LEU A 101 -4.25 -23.29 19.64
CA LEU A 101 -5.39 -22.99 18.78
C LEU A 101 -6.23 -21.82 19.27
N LEU A 102 -6.44 -21.73 20.61
CA LEU A 102 -7.13 -20.58 21.19
C LEU A 102 -6.31 -19.29 21.01
N CYS A 103 -5.00 -19.34 21.19
CA CYS A 103 -4.13 -18.18 20.93
C CYS A 103 -4.16 -17.75 19.46
N ALA A 104 -4.17 -18.70 18.51
CA ALA A 104 -4.33 -18.41 17.10
C ALA A 104 -5.69 -17.75 16.81
N GLN A 105 -6.76 -18.27 17.40
CA GLN A 105 -8.10 -17.70 17.25
C GLN A 105 -8.21 -16.31 17.88
N ALA A 106 -7.55 -16.05 19.01
CA ALA A 106 -7.50 -14.73 19.62
C ALA A 106 -6.89 -13.69 18.69
N ALA A 107 -5.84 -14.05 17.94
CA ALA A 107 -5.21 -13.16 16.94
C ALA A 107 -6.11 -12.86 15.75
N LEU A 108 -7.04 -13.75 15.41
CA LEU A 108 -8.00 -13.54 14.31
C LEU A 108 -9.20 -12.69 14.72
N VAL A 109 -9.58 -12.75 15.99
CA VAL A 109 -10.87 -12.20 16.46
C VAL A 109 -10.69 -10.87 17.20
N PHE A 110 -9.63 -10.72 17.96
CA PHE A 110 -9.38 -9.54 18.78
C PHE A 110 -8.38 -8.57 18.16
N PRO A 111 -8.49 -7.27 18.47
CA PRO A 111 -7.42 -6.32 18.19
C PRO A 111 -6.15 -6.68 18.97
N SER A 112 -4.99 -6.29 18.47
CA SER A 112 -3.68 -6.70 18.99
C SER A 112 -3.52 -6.58 20.52
N ARG A 113 -4.01 -5.48 21.11
CA ARG A 113 -3.95 -5.28 22.58
C ARG A 113 -4.74 -6.33 23.36
N THR A 114 -5.98 -6.58 22.97
CA THR A 114 -6.85 -7.57 23.64
C THR A 114 -6.39 -8.99 23.39
N CYS A 115 -5.85 -9.26 22.19
CA CYS A 115 -5.21 -10.53 21.86
C CYS A 115 -4.09 -10.87 22.84
N TRP A 116 -3.15 -9.94 23.07
CA TRP A 116 -2.02 -10.17 24.00
C TRP A 116 -2.48 -10.39 25.44
N VAL A 117 -3.55 -9.71 25.89
CA VAL A 117 -4.13 -9.95 27.22
C VAL A 117 -4.62 -11.39 27.33
N TRP A 118 -5.37 -11.90 26.34
CA TRP A 118 -5.83 -13.29 26.33
C TRP A 118 -4.67 -14.29 26.23
N VAL A 119 -3.68 -14.01 25.39
CA VAL A 119 -2.48 -14.85 25.29
C VAL A 119 -1.76 -14.97 26.63
N CYS A 120 -1.58 -13.88 27.38
CA CYS A 120 -1.00 -13.90 28.72
C CYS A 120 -1.84 -14.74 29.70
N ILE A 121 -3.17 -14.57 29.69
CA ILE A 121 -4.08 -15.35 30.54
C ILE A 121 -3.97 -16.84 30.21
N LEU A 122 -4.00 -17.20 28.91
CA LEU A 122 -3.93 -18.61 28.48
C LEU A 122 -2.60 -19.26 28.83
N ILE A 123 -1.48 -18.54 28.68
CA ILE A 123 -0.15 -19.01 29.08
C ILE A 123 -0.07 -19.23 30.60
N PHE A 124 -0.62 -18.29 31.38
CA PHE A 124 -0.64 -18.41 32.82
C PHE A 124 -1.49 -19.62 33.28
N LEU A 125 -2.67 -19.85 32.70
CA LEU A 125 -3.54 -20.97 32.96
C LEU A 125 -2.88 -22.31 32.56
N LEU A 126 -2.24 -22.35 31.39
CA LEU A 126 -1.50 -23.53 30.93
C LEU A 126 -0.34 -23.87 31.86
N GLY A 127 0.52 -22.89 32.17
CA GLY A 127 1.68 -23.07 33.04
C GLY A 127 1.29 -23.50 34.46
N GLY A 128 0.31 -22.80 35.03
CA GLY A 128 -0.22 -23.12 36.35
C GLY A 128 -0.81 -24.51 36.41
N SER A 129 -1.62 -24.90 35.41
CA SER A 129 -2.21 -26.24 35.35
C SER A 129 -1.16 -27.34 35.26
N LEU A 130 -0.16 -27.23 34.39
CA LEU A 130 0.89 -28.23 34.23
C LEU A 130 1.81 -28.31 35.48
N MET A 131 2.11 -27.20 36.12
CA MET A 131 2.91 -27.17 37.33
C MET A 131 2.19 -27.86 38.50
N VAL A 132 0.89 -27.65 38.63
CA VAL A 132 0.07 -28.27 39.69
C VAL A 132 -0.07 -29.78 39.47
N THR A 133 -0.25 -30.22 38.22
CA THR A 133 -0.55 -31.64 37.90
C THR A 133 0.70 -32.51 37.80
N LEU A 134 1.80 -31.99 37.19
CA LEU A 134 3.03 -32.78 36.92
C LEU A 134 4.22 -32.37 37.81
N GLY A 135 4.04 -31.37 38.68
CA GLY A 135 5.11 -30.76 39.45
C GLY A 135 5.87 -29.67 38.68
N ALA A 136 6.55 -28.81 39.44
CA ALA A 136 7.12 -27.57 38.89
C ALA A 136 8.10 -27.79 37.71
N LEU A 137 9.06 -28.70 37.88
CA LEU A 137 10.11 -28.90 36.85
C LEU A 137 9.60 -29.59 35.61
N ARG A 138 8.81 -30.65 35.73
CA ARG A 138 8.24 -31.39 34.59
C ARG A 138 7.19 -30.56 33.88
N GLY A 139 6.29 -29.91 34.64
CA GLY A 139 5.25 -29.05 34.06
C GLY A 139 5.84 -27.89 33.27
N LEU A 140 6.92 -27.30 33.76
CA LEU A 140 7.61 -26.21 33.05
C LEU A 140 8.33 -26.74 31.79
N ALA A 141 9.02 -27.86 31.87
CA ALA A 141 9.73 -28.46 30.73
C ALA A 141 8.79 -28.82 29.58
N LEU A 142 7.64 -29.41 29.86
CA LEU A 142 6.63 -29.79 28.85
C LEU A 142 5.81 -28.58 28.37
N GLY A 143 5.56 -27.62 29.26
CA GLY A 143 4.79 -26.40 28.93
C GLY A 143 5.54 -25.41 28.08
N LEU A 144 6.87 -25.31 28.16
CA LEU A 144 7.69 -24.32 27.47
C LEU A 144 7.49 -24.36 25.96
N THR A 145 7.41 -25.52 25.35
CA THR A 145 7.19 -25.65 23.88
C THR A 145 5.83 -25.13 23.46
N THR A 146 4.79 -25.46 24.23
CA THR A 146 3.43 -25.01 23.99
C THR A 146 3.29 -23.51 24.27
N MET A 147 3.91 -22.98 25.33
CA MET A 147 3.94 -21.54 25.63
C MET A 147 4.62 -20.76 24.56
N ALA A 148 5.76 -21.24 24.04
CA ALA A 148 6.43 -20.61 22.90
C ALA A 148 5.51 -20.54 21.68
N GLY A 149 4.80 -21.63 21.37
CA GLY A 149 3.81 -21.65 20.28
C GLY A 149 2.65 -20.66 20.50
N CYS A 150 2.17 -20.53 21.74
CA CYS A 150 1.14 -19.56 22.13
C CYS A 150 1.56 -18.10 21.92
N ILE A 151 2.86 -17.81 21.91
CA ILE A 151 3.40 -16.48 21.61
C ILE A 151 3.67 -16.31 20.12
N ILE A 152 4.37 -17.28 19.52
CA ILE A 152 4.84 -17.18 18.13
C ILE A 152 3.67 -17.11 17.14
N ILE A 153 2.62 -17.91 17.34
CA ILE A 153 1.49 -17.96 16.42
C ILE A 153 0.74 -16.63 16.35
N PRO A 154 0.27 -16.03 17.46
CA PRO A 154 -0.36 -14.71 17.41
C PRO A 154 0.57 -13.61 16.90
N ALA A 155 1.84 -13.63 17.31
CA ALA A 155 2.82 -12.64 16.83
C ALA A 155 2.97 -12.70 15.30
N TYR A 156 3.05 -13.90 14.73
CA TYR A 156 3.12 -14.11 13.29
C TYR A 156 1.85 -13.60 12.59
N PHE A 157 0.66 -13.89 13.12
CA PHE A 157 -0.61 -13.40 12.53
C PHE A 157 -0.71 -11.88 12.55
N ILE A 158 -0.36 -11.25 13.67
CA ILE A 158 -0.39 -9.80 13.83
C ILE A 158 0.62 -9.15 12.87
N ALA A 159 1.86 -9.65 12.83
CA ALA A 159 2.89 -9.13 11.92
C ALA A 159 2.48 -9.25 10.44
N ASN A 160 1.89 -10.38 10.03
CA ASN A 160 1.41 -10.54 8.66
C ASN A 160 0.25 -9.60 8.31
N GLN A 161 -0.64 -9.27 9.25
CA GLN A 161 -1.68 -8.28 9.03
C GLN A 161 -1.10 -6.87 8.84
N GLU A 162 -0.12 -6.49 9.65
CA GLU A 162 0.57 -5.20 9.54
C GLU A 162 1.31 -5.07 8.20
N ILE A 163 2.03 -6.13 7.79
CA ILE A 163 2.71 -6.16 6.48
C ILE A 163 1.70 -6.03 5.34
N GLY A 164 0.57 -6.73 5.42
CA GLY A 164 -0.47 -6.64 4.40
C GLY A 164 -1.07 -5.23 4.27
N MET A 165 -1.32 -4.55 5.37
CA MET A 165 -1.80 -3.15 5.37
C MET A 165 -0.75 -2.19 4.81
N ALA A 166 0.51 -2.33 5.23
CA ALA A 166 1.61 -1.51 4.72
C ALA A 166 1.85 -1.70 3.21
N GLN A 167 1.67 -2.92 2.69
CA GLN A 167 1.76 -3.18 1.25
C GLN A 167 0.65 -2.47 0.45
N VAL A 168 -0.59 -2.51 0.94
CA VAL A 168 -1.72 -1.80 0.29
C VAL A 168 -1.49 -0.30 0.28
N GLU A 169 -1.04 0.27 1.40
CA GLU A 169 -0.72 1.69 1.51
C GLU A 169 0.43 2.09 0.58
N SER A 170 1.51 1.28 0.54
CA SER A 170 2.63 1.50 -0.36
C SER A 170 2.21 1.47 -1.84
N GLN A 171 1.35 0.52 -2.24
CA GLN A 171 0.83 0.45 -3.60
C GLN A 171 -0.04 1.67 -3.95
N ALA A 172 -0.86 2.14 -3.00
CA ALA A 172 -1.66 3.35 -3.20
C ALA A 172 -0.77 4.60 -3.41
N MET A 173 0.28 4.75 -2.58
CA MET A 173 1.25 5.84 -2.74
C MET A 173 2.00 5.77 -4.08
N LEU A 174 2.42 4.58 -4.51
CA LEU A 174 3.09 4.41 -5.81
C LEU A 174 2.17 4.82 -6.97
N SER A 175 0.90 4.42 -6.94
CA SER A 175 -0.06 4.79 -7.99
C SER A 175 -0.34 6.31 -8.03
N GLU A 176 -0.37 6.97 -6.88
CA GLU A 176 -0.51 8.43 -6.80
C GLU A 176 0.74 9.15 -7.32
N LEU A 177 1.93 8.64 -6.99
CA LEU A 177 3.20 9.18 -7.48
C LEU A 177 3.30 9.08 -9.01
N GLU A 178 2.94 7.93 -9.58
CA GLU A 178 2.91 7.72 -11.04
C GLU A 178 1.94 8.69 -11.72
N ARG A 179 0.76 8.89 -11.16
CA ARG A 179 -0.23 9.83 -11.67
C ARG A 179 0.28 11.28 -11.65
N THR A 180 0.91 11.67 -10.53
CA THR A 180 1.49 13.01 -10.38
C THR A 180 2.65 13.23 -11.36
N HIS A 181 3.49 12.21 -11.55
CA HIS A 181 4.58 12.26 -12.53
C HIS A 181 4.07 12.44 -13.97
N GLN A 182 3.03 11.70 -14.35
CA GLN A 182 2.40 11.88 -15.66
C GLN A 182 1.81 13.28 -15.85
N GLN A 183 1.19 13.83 -14.81
CA GLN A 183 0.68 15.21 -14.85
C GLN A 183 1.80 16.23 -15.02
N LEU A 184 2.91 16.07 -14.28
CA LEU A 184 4.08 16.94 -14.40
C LEU A 184 4.69 16.89 -15.80
N GLN A 185 4.80 15.70 -16.40
CA GLN A 185 5.29 15.56 -17.79
C GLN A 185 4.36 16.27 -18.79
N ALA A 186 3.05 16.12 -18.61
CA ALA A 186 2.08 16.82 -19.46
C ALA A 186 2.18 18.34 -19.33
N TYR A 187 2.32 18.87 -18.10
CA TYR A 187 2.54 20.30 -17.86
C TYR A 187 3.87 20.79 -18.45
N ALA A 188 4.95 20.02 -18.31
CA ALA A 188 6.25 20.36 -18.89
C ALA A 188 6.13 20.51 -20.41
N GLY A 189 5.46 19.58 -21.09
CA GLY A 189 5.20 19.68 -22.52
C GLY A 189 4.38 20.92 -22.92
N GLN A 190 3.35 21.26 -22.13
CA GLN A 190 2.56 22.49 -22.38
C GLN A 190 3.39 23.78 -22.20
N VAL A 191 4.27 23.80 -21.18
CA VAL A 191 5.15 24.95 -20.93
C VAL A 191 6.14 25.12 -22.08
N GLU A 192 6.73 24.03 -22.61
CA GLU A 192 7.63 24.06 -23.76
C GLU A 192 6.90 24.58 -25.01
N GLU A 193 5.68 24.12 -25.26
CA GLU A 193 4.87 24.60 -26.40
C GLU A 193 4.54 26.08 -26.28
N LEU A 194 4.12 26.54 -25.10
CA LEU A 194 3.84 27.96 -24.85
C LEU A 194 5.10 28.79 -24.99
N ALA A 195 6.24 28.36 -24.48
CA ALA A 195 7.51 29.09 -24.65
C ALA A 195 7.93 29.19 -26.12
N ALA A 196 7.72 28.12 -26.90
CA ALA A 196 7.99 28.16 -28.35
C ALA A 196 7.07 29.15 -29.09
N ILE A 197 5.78 29.22 -28.72
CA ILE A 197 4.82 30.18 -29.29
C ILE A 197 5.20 31.61 -28.91
N GLU A 198 5.55 31.87 -27.65
CA GLU A 198 5.98 33.19 -27.18
C GLU A 198 7.24 33.67 -27.91
N GLU A 199 8.23 32.81 -28.04
CA GLU A 199 9.47 33.13 -28.76
C GLU A 199 9.20 33.42 -30.24
N ARG A 200 8.34 32.62 -30.89
CA ARG A 200 7.93 32.88 -32.28
C ARG A 200 7.22 34.22 -32.42
N ASN A 201 6.35 34.59 -31.49
CA ASN A 201 5.67 35.87 -31.46
C ASN A 201 6.62 37.05 -31.20
N ARG A 202 7.65 36.84 -30.39
CA ARG A 202 8.71 37.81 -30.14
C ARG A 202 9.51 38.08 -31.43
N LEU A 203 9.99 37.01 -32.05
CA LEU A 203 10.73 37.07 -33.29
C LEU A 203 9.91 37.74 -34.44
N ALA A 204 8.61 37.43 -34.53
CA ALA A 204 7.73 38.03 -35.51
C ALA A 204 7.58 39.56 -35.30
N ARG A 205 7.55 40.03 -34.05
CA ARG A 205 7.53 41.47 -33.73
C ARG A 205 8.85 42.15 -34.08
N GLU A 206 9.98 41.55 -33.71
CA GLU A 206 11.32 42.04 -34.04
C GLU A 206 11.50 42.17 -35.57
N LEU A 207 11.03 41.12 -36.30
CA LEU A 207 11.04 41.15 -37.77
C LEU A 207 10.19 42.30 -38.33
N HIS A 208 8.96 42.49 -37.83
CA HIS A 208 8.07 43.54 -38.25
C HIS A 208 8.67 44.93 -38.02
N ASP A 209 9.31 45.14 -36.85
CA ASP A 209 9.90 46.40 -36.48
C ASP A 209 11.16 46.71 -37.32
N SER A 210 12.02 45.73 -37.56
CA SER A 210 13.21 45.88 -38.43
C SER A 210 12.81 46.18 -39.88
N ILE A 211 11.85 45.42 -40.44
CA ILE A 211 11.33 45.67 -41.78
C ILE A 211 10.73 47.09 -41.91
N SER A 212 9.92 47.47 -40.91
CA SER A 212 9.27 48.80 -40.94
C SER A 212 10.30 49.93 -40.91
N GLN A 213 11.35 49.82 -40.07
CA GLN A 213 12.45 50.79 -40.03
C GLN A 213 13.22 50.86 -41.36
N THR A 214 13.51 49.72 -41.98
CA THR A 214 14.23 49.64 -43.22
C THR A 214 13.42 50.22 -44.38
N ILE A 215 12.12 49.91 -44.48
CA ILE A 215 11.20 50.47 -45.49
C ILE A 215 11.13 51.98 -45.33
N PHE A 216 11.00 52.48 -44.09
CA PHE A 216 10.98 53.92 -43.82
C PHE A 216 12.27 54.59 -44.27
N SER A 217 13.43 54.01 -44.02
CA SER A 217 14.74 54.47 -44.44
C SER A 217 14.86 54.48 -45.95
N ILE A 218 14.34 53.49 -46.68
CA ILE A 218 14.31 53.42 -48.14
C ILE A 218 13.42 54.59 -48.71
N ILE A 219 12.25 54.78 -48.13
CA ILE A 219 11.33 55.87 -48.59
C ILE A 219 12.00 57.26 -48.42
N LEU A 220 12.68 57.49 -47.28
CA LEU A 220 13.35 58.74 -46.99
C LEU A 220 14.52 58.98 -47.95
N ASN A 221 15.34 57.95 -48.18
CA ASN A 221 16.45 58.03 -49.13
C ASN A 221 15.98 58.23 -50.59
N THR A 222 14.88 57.61 -51.01
CA THR A 222 14.26 57.76 -52.29
C THR A 222 13.79 59.22 -52.50
N ARG A 223 13.13 59.79 -51.46
CA ARG A 223 12.69 61.19 -51.53
C ARG A 223 13.85 62.19 -51.57
N SER A 224 14.93 61.90 -50.85
CA SER A 224 16.17 62.64 -50.90
C SER A 224 16.79 62.59 -52.30
N ALA A 225 16.85 61.44 -52.93
CA ALA A 225 17.33 61.30 -54.31
C ALA A 225 16.48 62.12 -55.31
N GLN A 226 15.15 62.08 -55.18
CA GLN A 226 14.24 62.87 -56.01
C GLN A 226 14.52 64.37 -55.92
N ILE A 227 14.78 64.89 -54.73
CA ILE A 227 15.12 66.33 -54.53
C ILE A 227 16.48 66.65 -55.14
N LEU A 228 17.49 65.73 -54.99
CA LEU A 228 18.82 65.92 -55.55
C LEU A 228 18.83 65.97 -57.09
N VAL A 229 17.92 65.25 -57.78
CA VAL A 229 17.77 65.32 -59.26
C VAL A 229 17.55 66.75 -59.74
N GLN A 230 16.86 67.53 -58.94
CA GLN A 230 16.55 68.95 -59.34
C GLN A 230 17.58 69.95 -58.82
N ARG A 231 18.28 69.67 -57.71
CA ARG A 231 19.18 70.63 -57.04
C ARG A 231 20.66 70.37 -57.26
N ASP A 232 21.08 69.09 -57.32
CA ASP A 232 22.47 68.67 -57.45
C ASP A 232 22.58 67.31 -58.14
N PRO A 233 22.52 67.22 -59.44
CA PRO A 233 22.51 65.95 -60.20
C PRO A 233 23.77 65.14 -59.99
N ALA A 234 24.90 65.68 -59.56
CA ALA A 234 26.14 64.96 -59.31
C ALA A 234 26.08 64.04 -58.13
N ARG A 235 25.21 64.32 -57.09
CA ARG A 235 25.01 63.55 -55.90
C ARG A 235 23.93 62.51 -56.05
N VAL A 236 23.21 62.43 -57.08
CA VAL A 236 22.13 61.48 -57.31
C VAL A 236 22.66 60.06 -57.38
N ARG A 237 23.74 59.82 -58.10
CA ARG A 237 24.33 58.48 -58.28
C ARG A 237 24.80 57.85 -56.97
N PRO A 238 25.59 58.51 -56.11
CA PRO A 238 25.97 57.94 -54.80
C PRO A 238 24.75 57.69 -53.95
N GLN A 239 23.71 58.48 -53.95
CA GLN A 239 22.47 58.32 -53.18
C GLN A 239 21.69 57.07 -53.65
N LEU A 240 21.64 56.80 -54.97
CA LEU A 240 21.02 55.55 -55.48
C LEU A 240 21.83 54.31 -55.17
N GLU A 241 23.15 54.41 -55.24
CA GLU A 241 24.03 53.28 -54.82
C GLU A 241 23.86 52.91 -53.33
N GLN A 242 23.74 53.92 -52.46
CA GLN A 242 23.45 53.74 -51.03
C GLN A 242 22.06 53.10 -50.80
N LEU A 243 21.06 53.53 -51.56
CA LEU A 243 19.70 53.00 -51.52
C LEU A 243 19.65 51.55 -52.00
N GLN A 244 20.41 51.19 -53.00
CA GLN A 244 20.55 49.83 -53.51
C GLN A 244 21.22 48.92 -52.48
N SER A 245 22.28 49.40 -51.82
CA SER A 245 22.93 48.62 -50.71
C SER A 245 21.96 48.39 -49.58
N LEU A 246 21.26 49.39 -49.10
CA LEU A 246 20.28 49.30 -48.01
C LEU A 246 19.16 48.28 -48.31
N ALA A 247 18.66 48.29 -49.59
CA ALA A 247 17.66 47.30 -50.00
C ALA A 247 18.20 45.86 -50.07
N GLN A 248 19.48 45.68 -50.48
CA GLN A 248 20.11 44.36 -50.49
C GLN A 248 20.36 43.83 -49.11
N ASP A 249 20.83 44.69 -48.20
CA ASP A 249 21.08 44.33 -46.79
C ASP A 249 19.75 43.93 -46.10
N ALA A 250 18.68 44.70 -46.32
CA ALA A 250 17.35 44.39 -45.81
C ALA A 250 16.82 43.04 -46.31
N LEU A 251 17.04 42.71 -47.56
CA LEU A 251 16.61 41.44 -48.13
C LEU A 251 17.39 40.25 -47.55
N ALA A 252 18.69 40.45 -47.30
CA ALA A 252 19.54 39.43 -46.69
C ALA A 252 19.12 39.16 -45.22
N GLU A 253 18.88 40.23 -44.46
CA GLU A 253 18.44 40.14 -43.07
C GLU A 253 17.07 39.46 -42.97
N MET A 254 16.11 39.83 -43.80
CA MET A 254 14.79 39.21 -43.87
C MET A 254 14.87 37.70 -44.19
N ARG A 255 15.73 37.30 -45.13
CA ARG A 255 15.94 35.86 -45.45
C ARG A 255 16.53 35.10 -44.27
N SER A 256 17.48 35.70 -43.57
CA SER A 256 18.10 35.08 -42.37
C SER A 256 17.07 34.85 -41.28
N MET A 257 16.23 35.84 -40.94
CA MET A 257 15.19 35.74 -39.94
C MET A 257 14.11 34.71 -40.32
N ILE A 258 13.67 34.66 -41.57
CA ILE A 258 12.70 33.67 -42.05
C ILE A 258 13.28 32.25 -41.92
N ALA A 259 14.58 32.06 -42.17
CA ALA A 259 15.23 30.78 -42.00
C ALA A 259 15.23 30.30 -40.53
N GLN A 260 15.36 31.22 -39.58
CA GLN A 260 15.26 30.94 -38.14
C GLN A 260 13.83 30.60 -37.66
N LEU A 261 12.80 31.11 -38.36
CA LEU A 261 11.40 30.83 -38.06
C LEU A 261 10.90 29.50 -38.64
N ARG A 262 11.68 28.82 -39.48
CA ARG A 262 11.28 27.56 -40.10
C ARG A 262 11.47 26.42 -39.09
N PRO A 263 10.41 25.69 -38.75
CA PRO A 263 10.56 24.54 -37.86
C PRO A 263 11.47 23.49 -38.49
N SER A 264 12.41 22.97 -37.69
CA SER A 264 13.29 21.83 -38.03
C SER A 264 12.51 20.52 -38.08
#